data_83ff4fe70f657935ea7a5effc3f2b143
#
_entry.id   83ff4fe70f657935ea7a5effc3f2b143
#
_cell.length_a   1.000
_cell.length_b   1.000
_cell.length_c   1.000
_cell.angle_alpha   90.00
_cell.angle_beta   90.00
_cell.angle_gamma   90.00
#
_symmetry.space_group_name_H-M   'P 1'
#
loop_
_entity.id
_entity.type
_entity.pdbx_description
1 polymer ?
#
loop_
_entity_poly.entity_id
_entity_poly.type
_entity_poly.pdbx_seq_one_letter_code
_entity_poly.pdbx_strand_id
1 'polypeptide(L)'
;MFKIFKRLTTKELIMIVLAVIFVCLNVYLNLKIPDYMSDITTLLSTKGTKASDIFAWNTDAPGMRMLLMSFAGFMASVVVGFLAARTAASFTTRLRDDIFHQVLDFSDAEIKKFSIPSLLTRTTNDITQLQMVLTMGLQVITQGPIMAIWAITKIADKNGNWLLALLVAVAVIAILMLFLLIMVMPKQRLIQTLTDKLNSVTRESLTGIRVVRAYNAESYQEEKFEKANTDLTQNNLFIGRSFALLTPVMTAVSSGLTLAIYWIGAHLIEDVKIPTDPTKIAGAMENKVHLFSDMVVYSSYAMQVVMGFMMMIVVFFLLPRAVVAAGRINEVLDTQSSVSYPENSSEKPKEVGTVEFDDVSFRYS
;
A
#
# COMPACT_ATOMS: atom_id res chain seq x y z
N MET A 1 -9.92 -13.23 -1.22
CA MET A 1 -10.06 -11.77 -1.35
C MET A 1 -11.10 -11.37 -2.40
N PHE A 2 -11.05 -11.86 -3.64
CA PHE A 2 -12.05 -11.53 -4.69
C PHE A 2 -13.51 -11.78 -4.28
N LYS A 3 -13.79 -12.83 -3.48
CA LYS A 3 -15.15 -13.16 -3.03
C LYS A 3 -15.74 -12.09 -2.10
N ILE A 4 -14.93 -11.47 -1.25
CA ILE A 4 -15.34 -10.35 -0.40
C ILE A 4 -15.67 -9.10 -1.23
N PHE A 5 -14.87 -8.79 -2.25
CA PHE A 5 -15.13 -7.63 -3.12
C PHE A 5 -16.40 -7.78 -3.97
N LYS A 6 -16.86 -9.02 -4.25
CA LYS A 6 -18.17 -9.23 -4.89
C LYS A 6 -19.35 -8.78 -4.04
N ARG A 7 -19.15 -8.60 -2.72
CA ARG A 7 -20.18 -8.11 -1.79
C ARG A 7 -20.27 -6.57 -1.75
N LEU A 8 -19.45 -5.85 -2.56
CA LEU A 8 -19.56 -4.39 -2.70
C LEU A 8 -20.91 -4.01 -3.31
N THR A 9 -21.54 -2.99 -2.74
CA THR A 9 -22.77 -2.40 -3.30
C THR A 9 -22.43 -1.52 -4.49
N THR A 10 -23.44 -1.28 -5.35
CA THR A 10 -23.30 -0.37 -6.49
C THR A 10 -22.84 1.03 -6.06
N LYS A 11 -23.30 1.52 -4.89
CA LYS A 11 -22.87 2.82 -4.34
C LYS A 11 -21.38 2.84 -3.99
N GLU A 12 -20.87 1.78 -3.36
CA GLU A 12 -19.46 1.65 -3.01
C GLU A 12 -18.60 1.50 -4.27
N LEU A 13 -19.07 0.75 -5.27
CA LEU A 13 -18.39 0.64 -6.55
C LEU A 13 -18.26 2.00 -7.26
N ILE A 14 -19.33 2.79 -7.27
CA ILE A 14 -19.30 4.16 -7.81
C ILE A 14 -18.29 5.02 -7.06
N MET A 15 -18.27 4.95 -5.72
CA MET A 15 -17.29 5.70 -4.91
C MET A 15 -15.83 5.26 -5.21
N ILE A 16 -15.58 3.96 -5.44
CA ILE A 16 -14.26 3.45 -5.84
C ILE A 16 -13.87 4.01 -7.21
N VAL A 17 -14.77 3.94 -8.20
CA VAL A 17 -14.49 4.48 -9.55
C VAL A 17 -14.21 5.98 -9.48
N LEU A 18 -15.01 6.74 -8.72
CA LEU A 18 -14.75 8.17 -8.51
C LEU A 18 -13.40 8.40 -7.83
N ALA A 19 -13.05 7.62 -6.80
CA ALA A 19 -11.75 7.73 -6.13
C ALA A 19 -10.59 7.49 -7.13
N VAL A 20 -10.69 6.48 -7.99
CA VAL A 20 -9.68 6.19 -9.03
C VAL A 20 -9.58 7.36 -10.02
N ILE A 21 -10.69 7.93 -10.46
CA ILE A 21 -10.70 9.11 -11.35
C ILE A 21 -9.99 10.30 -10.68
N PHE A 22 -10.29 10.57 -9.40
CA PHE A 22 -9.62 11.64 -8.66
C PHE A 22 -8.14 11.34 -8.38
N VAL A 23 -7.74 10.07 -8.22
CA VAL A 23 -6.31 9.68 -8.16
C VAL A 23 -5.63 9.98 -9.50
N CYS A 24 -6.23 9.59 -10.63
CA CYS A 24 -5.68 9.92 -11.95
C CYS A 24 -5.57 11.43 -12.15
N LEU A 25 -6.59 12.19 -11.76
CA LEU A 25 -6.56 13.65 -11.79
C LEU A 25 -5.45 14.22 -10.90
N ASN A 26 -5.31 13.73 -9.68
CA ASN A 26 -4.25 14.13 -8.75
C ASN A 26 -2.86 13.88 -9.34
N VAL A 27 -2.62 12.68 -9.89
CA VAL A 27 -1.35 12.35 -10.55
C VAL A 27 -1.10 13.25 -11.75
N TYR A 28 -2.11 13.49 -12.59
CA TYR A 28 -1.99 14.42 -13.72
C TYR A 28 -1.58 15.82 -13.28
N LEU A 29 -2.25 16.37 -12.28
CA LEU A 29 -1.97 17.71 -11.76
C LEU A 29 -0.55 17.79 -11.17
N ASN A 30 -0.13 16.78 -10.41
CA ASN A 30 1.23 16.71 -9.85
C ASN A 30 2.31 16.61 -10.93
N LEU A 31 2.07 15.86 -12.02
CA LEU A 31 2.99 15.73 -13.16
C LEU A 31 3.04 16.99 -14.04
N LYS A 32 2.05 17.88 -13.93
CA LYS A 32 2.06 19.18 -14.63
C LYS A 32 2.89 20.24 -13.92
N ILE A 33 3.12 20.12 -12.62
CA ILE A 33 3.89 21.10 -11.84
C ILE A 33 5.33 21.25 -12.37
N PRO A 34 6.11 20.17 -12.63
CA PRO A 34 7.43 20.28 -13.24
C PRO A 34 7.41 20.93 -14.65
N ASP A 35 6.36 20.68 -15.47
CA ASP A 35 6.25 21.33 -16.78
C ASP A 35 6.23 22.87 -16.64
N TYR A 36 5.43 23.41 -15.70
CA TYR A 36 5.41 24.87 -15.45
C TYR A 36 6.71 25.39 -14.83
N MET A 37 7.44 24.55 -14.08
CA MET A 37 8.78 24.90 -13.59
C MET A 37 9.76 25.09 -14.76
N SER A 38 9.63 24.26 -15.81
CA SER A 38 10.37 24.43 -17.08
C SER A 38 10.07 25.77 -17.73
N ASP A 39 8.79 26.12 -17.86
CA ASP A 39 8.36 27.38 -18.47
C ASP A 39 8.94 28.59 -17.70
N ILE A 40 8.91 28.56 -16.37
CA ILE A 40 9.49 29.61 -15.52
C ILE A 40 11.00 29.72 -15.76
N THR A 41 11.72 28.59 -15.77
CA THR A 41 13.18 28.55 -15.97
C THR A 41 13.56 29.14 -17.34
N THR A 42 12.81 28.77 -18.37
CA THR A 42 13.02 29.25 -19.75
C THR A 42 12.75 30.76 -19.85
N LEU A 43 11.64 31.24 -19.27
CA LEU A 43 11.30 32.68 -19.26
C LEU A 43 12.34 33.52 -18.53
N LEU A 44 12.86 33.07 -17.39
CA LEU A 44 13.91 33.78 -16.66
C LEU A 44 15.22 33.84 -17.43
N SER A 45 15.58 32.75 -18.12
CA SER A 45 16.88 32.66 -18.79
C SER A 45 16.91 33.33 -20.15
N THR A 46 15.80 33.31 -20.93
CA THR A 46 15.74 33.85 -22.31
C THR A 46 15.28 35.29 -22.38
N LYS A 47 14.32 35.70 -21.55
CA LYS A 47 13.68 37.03 -21.69
C LYS A 47 14.08 38.05 -20.63
N GLY A 48 14.84 37.64 -19.60
CA GLY A 48 15.16 38.50 -18.46
C GLY A 48 13.89 39.04 -17.78
N THR A 49 12.82 38.23 -17.79
CA THR A 49 11.49 38.58 -17.32
C THR A 49 11.54 38.87 -15.82
N LYS A 50 10.84 39.89 -15.38
CA LYS A 50 10.78 40.23 -13.93
C LYS A 50 9.97 39.18 -13.17
N ALA A 51 10.35 38.93 -11.92
CA ALA A 51 9.61 38.00 -11.06
C ALA A 51 8.13 38.38 -10.91
N SER A 52 7.80 39.68 -11.03
CA SER A 52 6.42 40.20 -11.04
C SER A 52 5.57 39.65 -12.19
N ASP A 53 6.18 39.33 -13.32
CA ASP A 53 5.44 38.87 -14.51
C ASP A 53 5.21 37.34 -14.46
N ILE A 54 6.07 36.63 -13.72
CA ILE A 54 5.94 35.18 -13.46
C ILE A 54 4.79 34.89 -12.49
N PHE A 55 4.64 35.74 -11.46
CA PHE A 55 3.61 35.64 -10.45
C PHE A 55 2.51 36.72 -10.58
N ALA A 56 2.34 37.26 -11.78
CA ALA A 56 1.22 38.17 -12.03
C ALA A 56 -0.12 37.50 -11.71
N TRP A 57 -1.07 38.28 -11.19
CA TRP A 57 -2.45 37.82 -10.95
C TRP A 57 -3.20 37.59 -12.29
N ASN A 58 -2.53 36.97 -13.23
CA ASN A 58 -3.08 36.58 -14.53
C ASN A 58 -3.01 35.05 -14.65
N THR A 59 -4.11 34.43 -15.07
CA THR A 59 -4.20 32.98 -15.31
C THR A 59 -3.20 32.47 -16.35
N ASP A 60 -2.62 33.34 -17.15
CA ASP A 60 -1.61 32.99 -18.14
C ASP A 60 -0.18 32.97 -17.59
N ALA A 61 0.05 33.54 -16.40
CA ALA A 61 1.34 33.50 -15.74
C ALA A 61 1.69 32.09 -15.27
N PRO A 62 2.88 31.53 -15.63
CA PRO A 62 3.22 30.15 -15.31
C PRO A 62 3.29 29.86 -13.80
N GLY A 63 3.72 30.83 -12.99
CA GLY A 63 3.71 30.72 -11.53
C GLY A 63 2.30 30.62 -10.95
N MET A 64 1.35 31.40 -11.48
CA MET A 64 -0.05 31.31 -11.07
C MET A 64 -0.68 29.97 -11.49
N ARG A 65 -0.39 29.49 -12.69
CA ARG A 65 -0.84 28.15 -13.12
C ARG A 65 -0.28 27.05 -12.22
N MET A 66 1.00 27.13 -11.85
CA MET A 66 1.63 26.20 -10.93
C MET A 66 0.93 26.19 -9.56
N LEU A 67 0.59 27.36 -9.00
CA LEU A 67 -0.15 27.48 -7.76
C LEU A 67 -1.57 26.90 -7.87
N LEU A 68 -2.28 27.22 -8.94
CA LEU A 68 -3.63 26.68 -9.17
C LEU A 68 -3.62 25.15 -9.34
N MET A 69 -2.65 24.59 -10.07
CA MET A 69 -2.51 23.14 -10.23
C MET A 69 -2.13 22.45 -8.92
N SER A 70 -1.26 23.07 -8.11
CA SER A 70 -0.91 22.55 -6.78
C SER A 70 -2.12 22.56 -5.85
N PHE A 71 -2.91 23.65 -5.84
CA PHE A 71 -4.12 23.74 -5.04
C PHE A 71 -5.19 22.75 -5.51
N ALA A 72 -5.39 22.62 -6.83
CA ALA A 72 -6.31 21.62 -7.40
C ALA A 72 -5.87 20.18 -7.07
N GLY A 73 -4.56 19.89 -7.12
CA GLY A 73 -3.98 18.61 -6.70
C GLY A 73 -4.22 18.32 -5.21
N PHE A 74 -4.04 19.34 -4.35
CA PHE A 74 -4.36 19.24 -2.93
C PHE A 74 -5.86 18.91 -2.72
N MET A 75 -6.76 19.64 -3.37
CA MET A 75 -8.20 19.37 -3.28
C MET A 75 -8.55 17.97 -3.78
N ALA A 76 -7.98 17.54 -4.91
CA ALA A 76 -8.17 16.18 -5.43
C ALA A 76 -7.71 15.11 -4.42
N SER A 77 -6.56 15.33 -3.74
CA SER A 77 -6.06 14.42 -2.71
C SER A 77 -7.01 14.33 -1.50
N VAL A 78 -7.58 15.46 -1.06
CA VAL A 78 -8.59 15.49 0.02
C VAL A 78 -9.83 14.70 -0.37
N VAL A 79 -10.31 14.87 -1.60
CA VAL A 79 -11.47 14.12 -2.12
C VAL A 79 -11.17 12.61 -2.17
N VAL A 80 -9.98 12.21 -2.65
CA VAL A 80 -9.55 10.80 -2.65
C VAL A 80 -9.54 10.23 -1.24
N GLY A 81 -8.96 10.95 -0.28
CA GLY A 81 -8.92 10.54 1.13
C GLY A 81 -10.32 10.36 1.72
N PHE A 82 -11.22 11.30 1.46
CA PHE A 82 -12.61 11.24 1.91
C PHE A 82 -13.37 10.06 1.28
N LEU A 83 -13.27 9.88 -0.04
CA LEU A 83 -13.92 8.77 -0.75
C LEU A 83 -13.40 7.41 -0.29
N ALA A 84 -12.08 7.27 -0.13
CA ALA A 84 -11.45 6.05 0.34
C ALA A 84 -11.89 5.69 1.76
N ALA A 85 -11.86 6.66 2.69
CA ALA A 85 -12.29 6.46 4.08
C ALA A 85 -13.78 6.11 4.16
N ARG A 86 -14.62 6.84 3.43
CA ARG A 86 -16.09 6.60 3.41
C ARG A 86 -16.43 5.24 2.82
N THR A 87 -15.79 4.85 1.72
CA THR A 87 -16.00 3.54 1.08
C THR A 87 -15.57 2.41 2.01
N ALA A 88 -14.39 2.52 2.61
CA ALA A 88 -13.89 1.52 3.55
C ALA A 88 -14.79 1.40 4.78
N ALA A 89 -15.21 2.51 5.37
CA ALA A 89 -16.09 2.53 6.53
C ALA A 89 -17.46 1.93 6.21
N SER A 90 -18.11 2.34 5.10
CA SER A 90 -19.40 1.81 4.67
C SER A 90 -19.36 0.31 4.46
N PHE A 91 -18.38 -0.18 3.70
CA PHE A 91 -18.20 -1.58 3.41
C PHE A 91 -17.95 -2.42 4.67
N THR A 92 -17.05 -1.97 5.55
CA THR A 92 -16.69 -2.73 6.76
C THR A 92 -17.79 -2.70 7.82
N THR A 93 -18.59 -1.63 7.89
CA THR A 93 -19.76 -1.59 8.77
C THR A 93 -20.78 -2.64 8.35
N ARG A 94 -21.10 -2.71 7.06
CA ARG A 94 -22.02 -3.73 6.54
C ARG A 94 -21.45 -5.14 6.69
N LEU A 95 -20.15 -5.33 6.42
CA LEU A 95 -19.51 -6.64 6.60
C LEU A 95 -19.55 -7.11 8.06
N ARG A 96 -19.44 -6.18 9.01
CA ARG A 96 -19.58 -6.49 10.45
C ARG A 96 -21.00 -6.89 10.79
N ASP A 97 -21.97 -6.23 10.22
CA ASP A 97 -23.39 -6.55 10.37
C ASP A 97 -23.73 -7.94 9.79
N ASP A 98 -23.25 -8.21 8.55
CA ASP A 98 -23.42 -9.52 7.91
C ASP A 98 -22.82 -10.67 8.77
N ILE A 99 -21.61 -10.48 9.31
CA ILE A 99 -20.97 -11.47 10.18
C ILE A 99 -21.76 -11.64 11.48
N PHE A 100 -22.21 -10.54 12.07
CA PHE A 100 -22.95 -10.58 13.33
C PHE A 100 -24.25 -11.35 13.18
N HIS A 101 -25.03 -11.07 12.14
CA HIS A 101 -26.27 -11.81 11.84
C HIS A 101 -25.98 -13.29 11.55
N GLN A 102 -24.94 -13.59 10.75
CA GLN A 102 -24.55 -14.97 10.46
C GLN A 102 -24.18 -15.75 11.73
N VAL A 103 -23.47 -15.11 12.66
CA VAL A 103 -23.09 -15.74 13.94
C VAL A 103 -24.28 -15.96 14.86
N LEU A 104 -25.29 -15.08 14.84
CA LEU A 104 -26.54 -15.26 15.60
C LEU A 104 -27.35 -16.45 15.11
N ASP A 105 -27.25 -16.77 13.80
CA ASP A 105 -27.94 -17.92 13.20
C ASP A 105 -27.18 -19.24 13.42
N PHE A 106 -25.96 -19.22 13.97
CA PHE A 106 -25.15 -20.43 14.21
C PHE A 106 -25.73 -21.28 15.33
N SER A 107 -25.69 -22.61 15.14
CA SER A 107 -25.94 -23.56 16.19
C SER A 107 -24.69 -23.74 17.10
N ASP A 108 -24.85 -24.47 18.20
CA ASP A 108 -23.75 -24.81 19.11
C ASP A 108 -22.59 -25.53 18.42
N ALA A 109 -22.88 -26.29 17.37
CA ALA A 109 -21.87 -27.01 16.56
C ALA A 109 -20.94 -26.04 15.82
N GLU A 110 -21.49 -25.02 15.14
CA GLU A 110 -20.72 -24.01 14.42
C GLU A 110 -19.94 -23.13 15.38
N ILE A 111 -20.55 -22.72 16.51
CA ILE A 111 -19.88 -21.93 17.54
C ILE A 111 -18.66 -22.69 18.11
N LYS A 112 -18.81 -23.99 18.37
CA LYS A 112 -17.70 -24.85 18.84
C LYS A 112 -16.62 -25.00 17.77
N LYS A 113 -17.00 -25.14 16.49
CA LYS A 113 -16.05 -25.23 15.36
C LYS A 113 -15.15 -23.98 15.24
N PHE A 114 -15.70 -22.80 15.36
CA PHE A 114 -14.96 -21.55 15.24
C PHE A 114 -14.31 -21.08 16.53
N SER A 115 -14.84 -21.41 17.68
CA SER A 115 -14.60 -20.86 19.02
C SER A 115 -14.96 -19.38 19.16
N ILE A 116 -15.48 -19.00 20.33
CA ILE A 116 -15.90 -17.61 20.62
C ILE A 116 -14.76 -16.60 20.46
N PRO A 117 -13.51 -16.83 20.95
CA PRO A 117 -12.41 -15.90 20.75
C PRO A 117 -12.06 -15.68 19.28
N SER A 118 -12.17 -16.74 18.45
CA SER A 118 -11.91 -16.63 17.00
C SER A 118 -12.99 -15.82 16.31
N LEU A 119 -14.27 -16.02 16.61
CA LEU A 119 -15.38 -15.23 16.08
C LEU A 119 -15.26 -13.75 16.44
N LEU A 120 -14.88 -13.46 17.68
CA LEU A 120 -14.65 -12.09 18.14
C LEU A 120 -13.51 -11.43 17.34
N THR A 121 -12.39 -12.12 17.13
CA THR A 121 -11.26 -11.61 16.33
C THR A 121 -11.67 -11.34 14.89
N ARG A 122 -12.47 -12.22 14.28
CA ARG A 122 -12.97 -12.06 12.90
C ARG A 122 -13.92 -10.87 12.76
N THR A 123 -14.73 -10.59 13.78
CA THR A 123 -15.68 -9.46 13.79
C THR A 123 -15.00 -8.11 14.06
N THR A 124 -13.86 -8.11 14.72
CA THR A 124 -13.14 -6.90 15.13
C THR A 124 -11.87 -6.67 14.33
N ASN A 125 -10.81 -7.41 14.66
CA ASN A 125 -9.47 -7.19 14.12
C ASN A 125 -9.38 -7.50 12.61
N ASP A 126 -9.96 -8.62 12.16
CA ASP A 126 -9.87 -9.00 10.74
C ASP A 126 -10.61 -7.99 9.84
N ILE A 127 -11.76 -7.46 10.28
CA ILE A 127 -12.46 -6.36 9.58
C ILE A 127 -11.62 -5.09 9.57
N THR A 128 -10.95 -4.75 10.68
CA THR A 128 -10.07 -3.58 10.75
C THR A 128 -8.89 -3.70 9.76
N GLN A 129 -8.31 -4.91 9.60
CA GLN A 129 -7.28 -5.16 8.59
C GLN A 129 -7.82 -4.93 7.16
N LEU A 130 -9.04 -5.37 6.85
CA LEU A 130 -9.67 -5.09 5.57
C LEU A 130 -9.93 -3.60 5.36
N GLN A 131 -10.41 -2.90 6.39
CA GLN A 131 -10.64 -1.45 6.33
C GLN A 131 -9.35 -0.70 6.00
N MET A 132 -8.24 -1.04 6.67
CA MET A 132 -6.93 -0.43 6.44
C MET A 132 -6.48 -0.64 5.00
N VAL A 133 -6.58 -1.88 4.48
CA VAL A 133 -6.17 -2.19 3.11
C VAL A 133 -7.07 -1.53 2.07
N LEU A 134 -8.37 -1.41 2.31
CA LEU A 134 -9.27 -0.68 1.42
C LEU A 134 -8.93 0.81 1.38
N THR A 135 -8.73 1.44 2.55
CA THR A 135 -8.41 2.87 2.64
C THR A 135 -7.06 3.17 1.98
N MET A 136 -5.99 2.45 2.39
CA MET A 136 -4.65 2.64 1.83
C MET A 136 -4.56 2.13 0.39
N GLY A 137 -5.31 1.08 0.05
CA GLY A 137 -5.35 0.51 -1.28
C GLY A 137 -5.86 1.49 -2.32
N LEU A 138 -6.95 2.18 -2.04
CA LEU A 138 -7.49 3.19 -2.95
C LEU A 138 -6.58 4.40 -3.10
N GLN A 139 -5.81 4.76 -2.07
CA GLN A 139 -4.87 5.88 -2.13
C GLN A 139 -3.52 5.46 -2.72
N VAL A 140 -2.86 4.48 -2.13
CA VAL A 140 -1.44 4.15 -2.40
C VAL A 140 -1.29 3.13 -3.52
N ILE A 141 -2.13 2.06 -3.52
CA ILE A 141 -2.04 0.99 -4.54
C ILE A 141 -2.40 1.53 -5.92
N THR A 142 -3.35 2.45 -5.98
CA THR A 142 -3.79 3.04 -7.24
C THR A 142 -2.82 4.13 -7.70
N GLN A 143 -2.38 5.01 -6.79
CA GLN A 143 -1.53 6.16 -7.11
C GLN A 143 -0.12 5.74 -7.56
N GLY A 144 0.52 4.79 -6.87
CA GLY A 144 1.91 4.39 -7.14
C GLY A 144 2.14 3.92 -8.58
N PRO A 145 1.42 2.90 -9.09
CA PRO A 145 1.57 2.44 -10.46
C PRO A 145 1.21 3.49 -11.51
N ILE A 146 0.13 4.25 -11.31
CA ILE A 146 -0.30 5.30 -12.26
C ILE A 146 0.79 6.36 -12.37
N MET A 147 1.33 6.80 -11.22
CA MET A 147 2.38 7.81 -11.17
C MET A 147 3.66 7.31 -11.84
N ALA A 148 4.10 6.07 -11.56
CA ALA A 148 5.28 5.49 -12.17
C ALA A 148 5.13 5.35 -13.70
N ILE A 149 4.03 4.76 -14.18
CA ILE A 149 3.78 4.55 -15.61
C ILE A 149 3.72 5.91 -16.35
N TRP A 150 2.98 6.88 -15.82
CA TRP A 150 2.81 8.17 -16.47
C TRP A 150 4.09 9.00 -16.48
N ALA A 151 4.87 8.98 -15.38
CA ALA A 151 6.17 9.65 -15.35
C ALA A 151 7.18 9.00 -16.32
N ILE A 152 7.18 7.65 -16.44
CA ILE A 152 8.00 6.93 -17.42
C ILE A 152 7.63 7.34 -18.86
N THR A 153 6.34 7.41 -19.21
CA THR A 153 5.90 7.83 -20.55
C THR A 153 6.35 9.26 -20.88
N LYS A 154 6.28 10.16 -19.88
CA LYS A 154 6.74 11.54 -20.03
C LYS A 154 8.24 11.67 -20.31
N ILE A 155 9.06 10.81 -19.73
CA ILE A 155 10.51 10.76 -19.96
C ILE A 155 10.82 10.11 -21.32
N ALA A 156 10.07 9.05 -21.69
CA ALA A 156 10.30 8.31 -22.93
C ALA A 156 10.10 9.15 -24.20
N ASP A 157 9.20 10.13 -24.16
CA ASP A 157 8.86 10.97 -25.32
C ASP A 157 10.00 11.91 -25.76
N LYS A 158 11.04 12.12 -24.93
CA LYS A 158 11.97 13.22 -25.19
C LYS A 158 13.44 12.80 -25.45
N ASN A 159 14.03 11.90 -24.68
CA ASN A 159 15.44 11.51 -24.89
C ASN A 159 15.74 10.09 -24.41
N GLY A 160 16.27 9.24 -25.31
CA GLY A 160 16.57 7.83 -25.05
C GLY A 160 17.63 7.60 -23.96
N ASN A 161 18.61 8.52 -23.80
CA ASN A 161 19.67 8.37 -22.80
C ASN A 161 19.13 8.55 -21.37
N TRP A 162 18.23 9.49 -21.16
CA TRP A 162 17.57 9.68 -19.85
C TRP A 162 16.60 8.53 -19.52
N LEU A 163 15.93 8.00 -20.56
CA LEU A 163 15.11 6.79 -20.39
C LEU A 163 15.95 5.59 -19.95
N LEU A 164 17.14 5.41 -20.51
CA LEU A 164 18.05 4.33 -20.12
C LEU A 164 18.48 4.46 -18.65
N ALA A 165 18.86 5.65 -18.20
CA ALA A 165 19.18 5.91 -16.79
C ALA A 165 18.02 5.58 -15.85
N LEU A 166 16.79 5.97 -16.26
CA LEU A 166 15.58 5.64 -15.50
C LEU A 166 15.32 4.13 -15.46
N LEU A 167 15.45 3.42 -16.58
CA LEU A 167 15.27 1.95 -16.63
C LEU A 167 16.26 1.22 -15.74
N VAL A 168 17.52 1.66 -15.69
CA VAL A 168 18.53 1.12 -14.75
C VAL A 168 18.07 1.34 -13.31
N ALA A 169 17.62 2.55 -12.95
CA ALA A 169 17.11 2.83 -11.61
C ALA A 169 15.90 1.96 -11.24
N VAL A 170 14.95 1.82 -12.15
CA VAL A 170 13.78 0.95 -11.98
C VAL A 170 14.19 -0.52 -11.83
N ALA A 171 15.17 -0.98 -12.60
CA ALA A 171 15.70 -2.35 -12.47
C ALA A 171 16.35 -2.59 -11.10
N VAL A 172 17.13 -1.64 -10.57
CA VAL A 172 17.70 -1.73 -9.22
C VAL A 172 16.62 -1.80 -8.16
N ILE A 173 15.56 -0.97 -8.26
CA ILE A 173 14.42 -1.01 -7.34
C ILE A 173 13.68 -2.35 -7.45
N ALA A 174 13.46 -2.86 -8.66
CA ALA A 174 12.82 -4.15 -8.87
C ALA A 174 13.62 -5.31 -8.26
N ILE A 175 14.95 -5.29 -8.39
CA ILE A 175 15.84 -6.27 -7.75
C ILE A 175 15.74 -6.19 -6.23
N LEU A 176 15.72 -4.97 -5.66
CA LEU A 176 15.53 -4.77 -4.22
C LEU A 176 14.18 -5.33 -3.76
N MET A 177 13.10 -5.08 -4.51
CA MET A 177 11.78 -5.63 -4.21
C MET A 177 11.75 -7.15 -4.27
N LEU A 178 12.37 -7.76 -5.28
CA LEU A 178 12.50 -9.22 -5.39
C LEU A 178 13.29 -9.80 -4.22
N PHE A 179 14.38 -9.14 -3.81
CA PHE A 179 15.15 -9.53 -2.63
C PHE A 179 14.28 -9.54 -1.37
N LEU A 180 13.49 -8.46 -1.13
CA LEU A 180 12.58 -8.38 0.02
C LEU A 180 11.52 -9.49 -0.03
N LEU A 181 10.94 -9.76 -1.20
CA LEU A 181 9.92 -10.80 -1.36
C LEU A 181 10.48 -12.20 -1.14
N ILE A 182 11.63 -12.52 -1.70
CA ILE A 182 12.19 -13.89 -1.68
C ILE A 182 12.90 -14.18 -0.36
N MET A 183 13.64 -13.21 0.20
CA MET A 183 14.48 -13.43 1.36
C MET A 183 13.80 -13.03 2.68
N VAL A 184 13.08 -11.91 2.70
CA VAL A 184 12.51 -11.35 3.95
C VAL A 184 11.14 -11.93 4.27
N MET A 185 10.27 -12.13 3.27
CA MET A 185 8.92 -12.65 3.50
C MET A 185 8.87 -14.02 4.20
N PRO A 186 9.68 -15.02 3.82
CA PRO A 186 9.72 -16.30 4.53
C PRO A 186 10.16 -16.13 6.00
N LYS A 187 11.16 -15.28 6.23
CA LYS A 187 11.67 -14.97 7.57
C LYS A 187 10.62 -14.26 8.43
N GLN A 188 9.82 -13.39 7.82
CA GLN A 188 8.71 -12.72 8.49
C GLN A 188 7.63 -13.72 8.98
N ARG A 189 7.33 -14.76 8.19
CA ARG A 189 6.41 -15.83 8.59
C ARG A 189 6.98 -16.67 9.76
N LEU A 190 8.29 -16.88 9.77
CA LEU A 190 8.97 -17.67 10.80
C LEU A 190 8.96 -16.99 12.17
N ILE A 191 8.81 -15.66 12.27
CA ILE A 191 8.74 -14.93 13.54
C ILE A 191 7.69 -15.54 14.46
N GLN A 192 6.47 -15.80 13.96
CA GLN A 192 5.39 -16.33 14.78
C GLN A 192 5.77 -17.69 15.37
N THR A 193 6.30 -18.60 14.58
CA THR A 193 6.71 -19.93 15.03
C THR A 193 7.83 -19.87 16.08
N LEU A 194 8.81 -18.97 15.88
CA LEU A 194 9.90 -18.78 16.84
C LEU A 194 9.43 -18.11 18.13
N THR A 195 8.49 -17.18 18.03
CA THR A 195 7.85 -16.55 19.20
C THR A 195 7.05 -17.58 20.01
N ASP A 196 6.28 -18.44 19.33
CA ASP A 196 5.51 -19.50 19.99
C ASP A 196 6.44 -20.50 20.69
N LYS A 197 7.58 -20.84 20.05
CA LYS A 197 8.62 -21.70 20.65
C LYS A 197 9.22 -21.05 21.91
N LEU A 198 9.58 -19.76 21.85
CA LEU A 198 10.11 -19.03 23.00
C LEU A 198 9.07 -18.99 24.13
N ASN A 199 7.81 -18.67 23.82
CA ASN A 199 6.72 -18.66 24.79
C ASN A 199 6.48 -20.04 25.41
N SER A 200 6.59 -21.13 24.63
CA SER A 200 6.47 -22.50 25.13
C SER A 200 7.57 -22.86 26.13
N VAL A 201 8.82 -22.53 25.82
CA VAL A 201 9.98 -22.75 26.72
C VAL A 201 9.83 -21.93 27.99
N THR A 202 9.41 -20.67 27.87
CA THR A 202 9.18 -19.79 29.03
C THR A 202 8.06 -20.35 29.93
N ARG A 203 6.96 -20.78 29.34
CA ARG A 203 5.83 -21.37 30.09
C ARG A 203 6.25 -22.66 30.77
N GLU A 204 6.98 -23.54 30.12
CA GLU A 204 7.52 -24.77 30.68
C GLU A 204 8.39 -24.47 31.90
N SER A 205 9.33 -23.51 31.80
CA SER A 205 10.20 -23.07 32.87
C SER A 205 9.42 -22.52 34.06
N LEU A 206 8.41 -21.66 33.82
CA LEU A 206 7.59 -21.06 34.89
C LEU A 206 6.69 -22.08 35.57
N THR A 207 6.06 -22.98 34.81
CA THR A 207 5.17 -24.01 35.35
C THR A 207 5.98 -25.05 36.13
N GLY A 208 7.14 -25.42 35.64
CA GLY A 208 8.04 -26.43 36.25
C GLY A 208 9.06 -25.87 37.23
N ILE A 209 8.99 -24.61 37.66
CA ILE A 209 10.05 -23.92 38.40
C ILE A 209 10.45 -24.66 39.71
N ARG A 210 9.50 -25.30 40.36
CA ARG A 210 9.77 -26.10 41.58
C ARG A 210 10.61 -27.33 41.27
N VAL A 211 10.34 -27.99 40.13
CA VAL A 211 11.09 -29.17 39.69
C VAL A 211 12.49 -28.75 39.23
N VAL A 212 12.59 -27.66 38.45
CA VAL A 212 13.88 -27.12 38.03
C VAL A 212 14.81 -26.84 39.22
N ARG A 213 14.28 -26.19 40.26
CA ARG A 213 15.04 -25.92 41.51
C ARG A 213 15.36 -27.17 42.33
N ALA A 214 14.43 -28.13 42.41
CA ALA A 214 14.66 -29.37 43.14
C ALA A 214 15.78 -30.23 42.55
N TYR A 215 15.99 -30.15 41.24
CA TYR A 215 17.02 -30.89 40.50
C TYR A 215 18.26 -30.06 40.15
N ASN A 216 18.35 -28.77 40.58
CA ASN A 216 19.40 -27.82 40.20
C ASN A 216 19.61 -27.75 38.68
N ALA A 217 18.49 -27.73 37.92
CA ALA A 217 18.49 -27.76 36.45
C ALA A 217 18.32 -26.35 35.80
N GLU A 218 18.65 -25.28 36.56
CA GLU A 218 18.52 -23.90 36.10
C GLU A 218 19.36 -23.65 34.87
N SER A 219 20.61 -24.09 34.83
CA SER A 219 21.52 -23.91 33.71
C SER A 219 21.02 -24.60 32.42
N TYR A 220 20.40 -25.76 32.54
CA TYR A 220 19.77 -26.47 31.42
C TYR A 220 18.57 -25.68 30.86
N GLN A 221 17.75 -25.11 31.72
CA GLN A 221 16.59 -24.30 31.29
C GLN A 221 17.05 -22.96 30.67
N GLU A 222 18.10 -22.37 31.23
CA GLU A 222 18.69 -21.15 30.69
C GLU A 222 19.26 -21.39 29.29
N GLU A 223 20.01 -22.47 29.08
CA GLU A 223 20.53 -22.85 27.76
C GLU A 223 19.40 -23.08 26.74
N LYS A 224 18.33 -23.78 27.16
CA LYS A 224 17.15 -24.04 26.32
C LYS A 224 16.42 -22.75 25.93
N PHE A 225 16.29 -21.82 26.89
CA PHE A 225 15.70 -20.50 26.66
C PHE A 225 16.60 -19.67 25.73
N GLU A 226 17.90 -19.60 26.00
CA GLU A 226 18.84 -18.80 25.23
C GLU A 226 18.92 -19.27 23.77
N LYS A 227 18.84 -20.58 23.53
CA LYS A 227 18.76 -21.12 22.16
C LYS A 227 17.51 -20.64 21.43
N ALA A 228 16.34 -20.69 22.08
CA ALA A 228 15.10 -20.22 21.48
C ALA A 228 15.10 -18.69 21.25
N ASN A 229 15.66 -17.95 22.21
CA ASN A 229 15.85 -16.51 22.16
C ASN A 229 16.81 -16.09 21.04
N THR A 230 17.94 -16.78 20.92
CA THR A 230 18.95 -16.54 19.86
C THR A 230 18.36 -16.81 18.47
N ASP A 231 17.63 -17.91 18.28
CA ASP A 231 16.96 -18.24 17.02
C ASP A 231 16.00 -17.09 16.60
N LEU A 232 15.18 -16.60 17.54
CA LEU A 232 14.24 -15.49 17.28
C LEU A 232 14.99 -14.19 17.01
N THR A 233 16.01 -13.88 17.82
CA THR A 233 16.81 -12.65 17.70
C THR A 233 17.54 -12.59 16.36
N GLN A 234 18.22 -13.67 15.94
CA GLN A 234 18.92 -13.72 14.65
C GLN A 234 17.96 -13.54 13.48
N ASN A 235 16.76 -14.16 13.55
CA ASN A 235 15.74 -13.98 12.53
C ASN A 235 15.26 -12.52 12.46
N ASN A 236 15.01 -11.88 13.59
CA ASN A 236 14.61 -10.47 13.67
C ASN A 236 15.72 -9.53 13.22
N LEU A 237 16.99 -9.82 13.56
CA LEU A 237 18.14 -9.05 13.11
C LEU A 237 18.30 -9.11 11.57
N PHE A 238 18.13 -10.29 10.97
CA PHE A 238 18.17 -10.41 9.53
C PHE A 238 17.10 -9.54 8.86
N ILE A 239 15.86 -9.61 9.35
CA ILE A 239 14.75 -8.80 8.86
C ILE A 239 15.04 -7.31 9.05
N GLY A 240 15.43 -6.91 10.27
CA GLY A 240 15.72 -5.51 10.61
C GLY A 240 16.84 -4.92 9.76
N ARG A 241 17.95 -5.67 9.56
CA ARG A 241 19.05 -5.26 8.68
C ARG A 241 18.64 -5.14 7.22
N SER A 242 17.81 -6.07 6.74
CA SER A 242 17.27 -6.01 5.37
C SER A 242 16.40 -4.78 5.15
N PHE A 243 15.55 -4.42 6.13
CA PHE A 243 14.77 -3.18 6.08
C PHE A 243 15.62 -1.92 6.23
N ALA A 244 16.66 -1.96 7.07
CA ALA A 244 17.56 -0.84 7.25
C ALA A 244 18.31 -0.46 5.95
N LEU A 245 18.53 -1.42 5.04
CA LEU A 245 19.10 -1.18 3.72
C LEU A 245 18.14 -0.45 2.75
N LEU A 246 16.84 -0.50 3.00
CA LEU A 246 15.84 0.03 2.07
C LEU A 246 16.02 1.55 1.87
N THR A 247 16.08 2.33 2.93
CA THR A 247 16.22 3.78 2.85
C THR A 247 17.55 4.22 2.20
N PRO A 248 18.73 3.70 2.60
CA PRO A 248 19.98 4.04 1.94
C PRO A 248 20.01 3.68 0.45
N VAL A 249 19.51 2.49 0.07
CA VAL A 249 19.46 2.07 -1.33
C VAL A 249 18.54 2.97 -2.14
N MET A 250 17.34 3.27 -1.63
CA MET A 250 16.39 4.18 -2.32
C MET A 250 16.96 5.59 -2.45
N THR A 251 17.67 6.10 -1.43
CA THR A 251 18.36 7.39 -1.50
C THR A 251 19.50 7.35 -2.53
N ALA A 252 20.30 6.29 -2.54
CA ALA A 252 21.37 6.12 -3.53
C ALA A 252 20.83 6.03 -4.96
N VAL A 253 19.73 5.30 -5.18
CA VAL A 253 19.05 5.23 -6.48
C VAL A 253 18.54 6.60 -6.90
N SER A 254 17.86 7.32 -6.01
CA SER A 254 17.30 8.65 -6.29
C SER A 254 18.41 9.66 -6.60
N SER A 255 19.45 9.73 -5.76
CA SER A 255 20.58 10.64 -5.96
C SER A 255 21.42 10.25 -7.18
N GLY A 256 21.66 8.94 -7.38
CA GLY A 256 22.37 8.43 -8.55
C GLY A 256 21.62 8.70 -9.86
N LEU A 257 20.30 8.55 -9.87
CA LEU A 257 19.46 8.88 -11.02
C LEU A 257 19.47 10.38 -11.31
N THR A 258 19.36 11.21 -10.28
CA THR A 258 19.49 12.68 -10.43
C THR A 258 20.87 13.04 -11.00
N LEU A 259 21.95 12.49 -10.46
CA LEU A 259 23.31 12.70 -10.96
C LEU A 259 23.42 12.27 -12.44
N ALA A 260 22.90 11.10 -12.80
CA ALA A 260 22.93 10.60 -14.17
C ALA A 260 22.18 11.54 -15.13
N ILE A 261 21.01 12.06 -14.73
CA ILE A 261 20.24 13.02 -15.54
C ILE A 261 21.05 14.30 -15.77
N TYR A 262 21.66 14.85 -14.70
CA TYR A 262 22.49 16.05 -14.83
C TYR A 262 23.75 15.80 -15.62
N TRP A 263 24.42 14.65 -15.44
CA TRP A 263 25.60 14.27 -16.21
C TRP A 263 25.31 14.14 -17.71
N ILE A 264 24.28 13.38 -18.07
CA ILE A 264 23.84 13.21 -19.46
C ILE A 264 23.42 14.56 -20.04
N GLY A 265 22.66 15.36 -19.30
CA GLY A 265 22.20 16.67 -19.74
C GLY A 265 23.32 17.66 -19.97
N ALA A 266 24.37 17.65 -19.12
CA ALA A 266 25.54 18.49 -19.29
C ALA A 266 26.26 18.18 -20.61
N HIS A 267 26.45 16.89 -20.97
CA HIS A 267 27.03 16.48 -22.24
C HIS A 267 26.15 16.88 -23.43
N LEU A 268 24.82 16.72 -23.31
CA LEU A 268 23.89 17.16 -24.35
C LEU A 268 23.95 18.69 -24.60
N ILE A 269 24.14 19.46 -23.51
CA ILE A 269 24.31 20.93 -23.63
C ILE A 269 25.65 21.29 -24.24
N GLU A 270 26.74 20.55 -23.93
CA GLU A 270 28.05 20.74 -24.49
C GLU A 270 28.07 20.46 -26.02
N ASP A 271 27.37 19.40 -26.45
CA ASP A 271 27.27 19.00 -27.85
C ASP A 271 26.55 20.03 -28.72
N VAL A 272 25.76 20.94 -28.13
CA VAL A 272 25.15 22.05 -28.88
C VAL A 272 26.22 23.09 -29.23
N LYS A 273 26.78 22.98 -30.46
CA LYS A 273 27.77 23.93 -30.98
C LYS A 273 27.14 25.30 -31.17
N ILE A 274 27.80 26.34 -30.67
CA ILE A 274 27.39 27.73 -30.91
C ILE A 274 27.87 28.09 -32.34
N PRO A 275 26.94 28.40 -33.27
CA PRO A 275 27.32 28.79 -34.63
C PRO A 275 28.10 30.11 -34.62
N THR A 276 29.01 30.25 -35.56
CA THR A 276 29.76 31.51 -35.77
C THR A 276 28.89 32.62 -36.38
N ASP A 277 27.74 32.24 -36.93
CA ASP A 277 26.77 33.17 -37.51
C ASP A 277 25.92 33.87 -36.44
N PRO A 278 25.99 35.19 -36.30
CA PRO A 278 25.26 35.92 -35.25
C PRO A 278 23.76 35.70 -35.24
N THR A 279 23.15 35.42 -36.40
CA THR A 279 21.70 35.19 -36.53
C THR A 279 21.25 33.86 -35.94
N LYS A 280 22.17 32.90 -35.82
CA LYS A 280 21.90 31.54 -35.27
C LYS A 280 22.32 31.36 -33.82
N ILE A 281 23.07 32.31 -33.26
CA ILE A 281 23.54 32.24 -31.84
C ILE A 281 22.36 32.22 -30.89
N ALA A 282 21.34 33.07 -31.12
CA ALA A 282 20.16 33.15 -30.25
C ALA A 282 19.41 31.82 -30.20
N GLY A 283 19.22 31.12 -31.31
CA GLY A 283 18.57 29.82 -31.35
C GLY A 283 19.39 28.70 -30.69
N ALA A 284 20.72 28.72 -30.79
CA ALA A 284 21.58 27.76 -30.09
C ALA A 284 21.56 28.00 -28.59
N MET A 285 21.50 29.25 -28.15
CA MET A 285 21.39 29.59 -26.72
C MET A 285 20.03 29.18 -26.14
N GLU A 286 18.94 29.41 -26.89
CA GLU A 286 17.61 28.96 -26.57
C GLU A 286 17.54 27.43 -26.40
N ASN A 287 18.14 26.66 -27.30
CA ASN A 287 18.25 25.21 -27.20
C ASN A 287 19.00 24.77 -25.95
N LYS A 288 20.10 25.44 -25.56
CA LYS A 288 20.83 25.13 -24.32
C LYS A 288 19.97 25.37 -23.09
N VAL A 289 19.21 26.46 -23.06
CA VAL A 289 18.29 26.80 -21.97
C VAL A 289 17.16 25.75 -21.88
N HIS A 290 16.61 25.32 -23.03
CA HIS A 290 15.61 24.27 -23.05
C HIS A 290 16.14 22.94 -22.52
N LEU A 291 17.32 22.51 -22.92
CA LEU A 291 17.96 21.30 -22.39
C LEU A 291 18.20 21.37 -20.89
N PHE A 292 18.65 22.51 -20.37
CA PHE A 292 18.81 22.73 -18.93
C PHE A 292 17.48 22.65 -18.20
N SER A 293 16.45 23.28 -18.75
CA SER A 293 15.11 23.24 -18.19
C SER A 293 14.54 21.82 -18.19
N ASP A 294 14.73 21.07 -19.26
CA ASP A 294 14.36 19.67 -19.38
C ASP A 294 15.06 18.79 -18.31
N MET A 295 16.35 19.02 -18.02
CA MET A 295 17.06 18.32 -16.93
C MET A 295 16.36 18.47 -15.58
N VAL A 296 15.93 19.69 -15.24
CA VAL A 296 15.22 19.97 -13.97
C VAL A 296 13.88 19.22 -13.91
N VAL A 297 13.14 19.25 -15.02
CA VAL A 297 11.84 18.56 -15.13
C VAL A 297 12.00 17.05 -15.01
N TYR A 298 12.99 16.47 -15.73
CA TYR A 298 13.22 15.03 -15.68
C TYR A 298 13.73 14.54 -14.34
N SER A 299 14.54 15.34 -13.64
CA SER A 299 14.91 15.07 -12.26
C SER A 299 13.68 14.98 -11.35
N SER A 300 12.71 15.85 -11.55
CA SER A 300 11.44 15.83 -10.81
C SER A 300 10.59 14.61 -11.15
N TYR A 301 10.47 14.23 -12.42
CA TYR A 301 9.75 13.02 -12.83
C TYR A 301 10.43 11.75 -12.32
N ALA A 302 11.76 11.69 -12.39
CA ALA A 302 12.54 10.58 -11.87
C ALA A 302 12.29 10.36 -10.37
N MET A 303 12.25 11.44 -9.59
CA MET A 303 11.92 11.40 -8.18
C MET A 303 10.49 10.86 -7.95
N GLN A 304 9.53 11.25 -8.78
CA GLN A 304 8.15 10.75 -8.68
C GLN A 304 8.04 9.27 -9.01
N VAL A 305 8.83 8.74 -9.98
CA VAL A 305 8.91 7.30 -10.26
C VAL A 305 9.42 6.56 -9.03
N VAL A 306 10.51 7.00 -8.42
CA VAL A 306 11.08 6.39 -7.21
C VAL A 306 10.05 6.40 -6.06
N MET A 307 9.35 7.52 -5.85
CA MET A 307 8.28 7.63 -4.85
C MET A 307 7.11 6.68 -5.13
N GLY A 308 6.70 6.54 -6.39
CA GLY A 308 5.67 5.58 -6.80
C GLY A 308 6.03 4.14 -6.44
N PHE A 309 7.28 3.74 -6.67
CA PHE A 309 7.78 2.42 -6.25
C PHE A 309 7.87 2.28 -4.74
N MET A 310 8.29 3.32 -4.01
CA MET A 310 8.26 3.31 -2.54
C MET A 310 6.85 3.06 -1.98
N MET A 311 5.85 3.69 -2.54
CA MET A 311 4.45 3.46 -2.16
C MET A 311 4.03 2.02 -2.39
N MET A 312 4.46 1.38 -3.49
CA MET A 312 4.16 -0.03 -3.75
C MET A 312 4.76 -0.98 -2.72
N ILE A 313 5.92 -0.67 -2.13
CA ILE A 313 6.54 -1.51 -1.08
C ILE A 313 5.61 -1.64 0.14
N VAL A 314 4.97 -0.55 0.57
CA VAL A 314 4.04 -0.56 1.72
C VAL A 314 2.88 -1.53 1.50
N VAL A 315 2.39 -1.61 0.27
CA VAL A 315 1.30 -2.50 -0.12
C VAL A 315 1.65 -3.98 0.06
N PHE A 316 2.89 -4.36 -0.29
CA PHE A 316 3.34 -5.75 -0.15
C PHE A 316 3.28 -6.28 1.28
N PHE A 317 3.37 -5.40 2.28
CA PHE A 317 3.27 -5.79 3.69
C PHE A 317 1.83 -5.86 4.20
N LEU A 318 0.96 -5.02 3.65
CA LEU A 318 -0.44 -4.95 4.07
C LEU A 318 -1.30 -6.03 3.40
N LEU A 319 -1.06 -6.30 2.12
CA LEU A 319 -1.89 -7.18 1.31
C LEU A 319 -1.99 -8.62 1.83
N PRO A 320 -0.90 -9.31 2.25
CA PRO A 320 -1.00 -10.68 2.76
C PRO A 320 -1.86 -10.81 4.01
N ARG A 321 -1.78 -9.84 4.93
CA ARG A 321 -2.61 -9.81 6.14
C ARG A 321 -4.08 -9.70 5.81
N ALA A 322 -4.43 -8.80 4.87
CA ALA A 322 -5.80 -8.64 4.43
C ALA A 322 -6.34 -9.87 3.68
N VAL A 323 -5.49 -10.57 2.90
CA VAL A 323 -5.88 -11.82 2.22
C VAL A 323 -6.26 -12.88 3.25
N VAL A 324 -5.47 -13.04 4.31
CA VAL A 324 -5.76 -13.99 5.40
C VAL A 324 -7.04 -13.59 6.15
N ALA A 325 -7.17 -12.31 6.53
CA ALA A 325 -8.37 -11.78 7.19
C ALA A 325 -9.62 -11.99 6.33
N ALA A 326 -9.53 -11.69 5.02
CA ALA A 326 -10.60 -11.93 4.05
C ALA A 326 -10.99 -13.42 3.95
N GLY A 327 -10.01 -14.32 4.01
CA GLY A 327 -10.25 -15.77 4.03
C GLY A 327 -11.06 -16.21 5.24
N ARG A 328 -10.66 -15.75 6.43
CA ARG A 328 -11.34 -16.07 7.71
C ARG A 328 -12.76 -15.51 7.74
N ILE A 329 -12.97 -14.30 7.24
CA ILE A 329 -14.29 -13.68 7.17
C ILE A 329 -15.18 -14.45 6.21
N ASN A 330 -14.68 -14.80 5.01
CA ASN A 330 -15.45 -15.62 4.07
C ASN A 330 -15.83 -16.98 4.64
N GLU A 331 -14.96 -17.61 5.42
CA GLU A 331 -15.25 -18.90 6.07
C GLU A 331 -16.48 -18.81 6.98
N VAL A 332 -16.63 -17.72 7.75
CA VAL A 332 -17.81 -17.48 8.58
C VAL A 332 -19.05 -17.24 7.72
N LEU A 333 -18.94 -16.33 6.75
CA LEU A 333 -20.06 -15.93 5.90
C LEU A 333 -20.55 -17.02 4.92
N ASP A 334 -19.71 -18.00 4.62
CA ASP A 334 -20.03 -19.13 3.73
C ASP A 334 -20.51 -20.37 4.52
N THR A 335 -20.35 -20.39 5.86
CA THR A 335 -20.81 -21.50 6.70
C THR A 335 -22.31 -21.37 6.92
N GLN A 336 -23.07 -22.37 6.47
CA GLN A 336 -24.50 -22.46 6.73
C GLN A 336 -24.74 -23.05 8.12
N SER A 337 -25.76 -22.54 8.82
CA SER A 337 -26.19 -23.12 10.07
C SER A 337 -26.72 -24.55 9.84
N SER A 338 -26.38 -25.47 10.74
CA SER A 338 -26.91 -26.83 10.73
C SER A 338 -28.38 -26.86 11.15
N VAL A 339 -28.88 -25.78 11.77
CA VAL A 339 -30.30 -25.61 12.13
C VAL A 339 -30.98 -24.76 11.07
N SER A 340 -31.92 -25.33 10.36
CA SER A 340 -32.75 -24.63 9.38
C SER A 340 -34.14 -24.40 9.96
N TYR A 341 -34.65 -23.19 9.79
CA TYR A 341 -36.06 -22.90 10.09
C TYR A 341 -36.92 -23.37 8.93
N PRO A 342 -38.06 -24.06 9.20
CA PRO A 342 -38.97 -24.44 8.12
C PRO A 342 -39.58 -23.19 7.47
N GLU A 343 -39.60 -23.12 6.13
CA GLU A 343 -40.12 -22.00 5.38
C GLU A 343 -41.64 -21.77 5.60
N ASN A 344 -42.38 -22.80 6.07
CA ASN A 344 -43.82 -22.79 6.32
C ASN A 344 -44.15 -23.13 7.79
N SER A 345 -43.79 -22.26 8.73
CA SER A 345 -44.19 -22.39 10.15
C SER A 345 -45.54 -21.72 10.49
N SER A 346 -46.42 -21.57 9.50
CA SER A 346 -47.70 -20.85 9.66
C SER A 346 -48.86 -21.70 10.14
N GLU A 347 -48.69 -22.98 10.44
CA GLU A 347 -49.71 -23.75 11.14
C GLU A 347 -49.80 -23.28 12.59
N LYS A 348 -50.87 -22.51 12.88
CA LYS A 348 -51.19 -22.20 14.27
C LYS A 348 -51.50 -23.49 14.98
N PRO A 349 -50.88 -23.72 16.16
CA PRO A 349 -51.15 -24.91 16.93
C PRO A 349 -52.64 -25.00 17.25
N LYS A 350 -53.22 -26.18 17.10
CA LYS A 350 -54.62 -26.42 17.38
C LYS A 350 -54.96 -26.15 18.87
N GLU A 351 -54.01 -26.32 19.72
CA GLU A 351 -54.08 -26.04 21.17
C GLU A 351 -52.87 -25.20 21.59
N VAL A 352 -53.14 -24.10 22.31
CA VAL A 352 -52.09 -23.20 22.80
C VAL A 352 -51.52 -23.76 24.09
N GLY A 353 -50.19 -23.98 24.16
CA GLY A 353 -49.45 -24.40 25.34
C GLY A 353 -49.27 -25.92 25.46
N THR A 354 -49.57 -26.70 24.43
CA THR A 354 -49.28 -28.13 24.37
C THR A 354 -47.99 -28.39 23.62
N VAL A 355 -47.20 -29.34 24.09
CA VAL A 355 -45.99 -29.88 23.42
C VAL A 355 -46.14 -31.40 23.36
N GLU A 356 -46.12 -31.95 22.16
CA GLU A 356 -46.20 -33.39 21.92
C GLU A 356 -44.88 -33.89 21.27
N PHE A 357 -44.29 -34.94 21.81
CA PHE A 357 -43.15 -35.62 21.23
C PHE A 357 -43.66 -36.94 20.61
N ASP A 358 -43.70 -37.02 19.30
CA ASP A 358 -44.08 -38.19 18.57
C ASP A 358 -42.84 -38.79 17.88
N ASP A 359 -42.41 -39.99 18.32
CA ASP A 359 -41.24 -40.76 17.85
C ASP A 359 -39.96 -39.93 17.68
N VAL A 360 -39.64 -39.08 18.64
CA VAL A 360 -38.47 -38.19 18.58
C VAL A 360 -37.21 -38.94 19.07
N SER A 361 -36.23 -39.09 18.20
CA SER A 361 -34.90 -39.63 18.52
C SER A 361 -33.88 -38.49 18.45
N PHE A 362 -33.06 -38.35 19.48
CA PHE A 362 -31.97 -37.35 19.53
C PHE A 362 -30.67 -38.01 20.00
N ARG A 363 -29.57 -37.68 19.34
CA ARG A 363 -28.21 -38.00 19.77
C ARG A 363 -27.25 -36.87 19.51
N TYR A 364 -26.27 -36.70 20.36
CA TYR A 364 -25.11 -35.87 20.07
C TYR A 364 -24.21 -36.54 19.01
N SER A 365 -23.71 -35.79 18.03
CA SER A 365 -22.76 -36.27 17.03
C SER A 365 -21.36 -36.37 17.59
#